data_c669c0ce865c515636f5f990754b175e
#
_entry.id   c669c0ce865c515636f5f990754b175e
#
_cell.length_a   1.000
_cell.length_b   1.000
_cell.length_c   1.000
_cell.angle_alpha   90.00
_cell.angle_beta   90.00
_cell.angle_gamma   90.00
#
_symmetry.space_group_name_H-M   'P 1'
#
loop_
_entity.id
_entity.type
_entity.pdbx_description
1 polymer ?
#
loop_
_entity_poly.entity_id
_entity_poly.type
_entity_poly.pdbx_seq_one_letter_code
_entity_poly.pdbx_strand_id
1 'polypeptide(L)'
;MIVCIAEKPSVAADIAKIIGATHHHRVGRNAGYYEGNGYQVTWTFGHLCELKNPEEYSPYWKAWSLAALPMVPERFGIRLKEGVEEQFNVIEQLFAKAERIINCGDAGQEGELIQRWVMQKAGATCPVERLWISSMTEEAIREGFARLRPQSDYQGLYEAGLCRAIGDWLLGMNATRLYTLKYGDNNRRRGAQPLSIGRVQTPTLAMIVERQHEIQNFQPEPYWVLSTIYRDVTFTARLEADDEDDKPQNNDEPEGKSPANKSLAKRGFTNREEAEAALKAIEGTPFTVQKVTQKKGTEAPPRLFDLTSLQVECNKKFGYGADLTLQLIQQLYENKFTTYPRVDTTYLPDDMYDRCPAILKGIRDYHVGRTQPLTQWLEPLRHAPLRKSKKVFDNAKITDHHAIIPTGVLPQGLTDVQRNVYDLIVQRFVAVFYPDCRFATTTVDGEAAGIPFRASGKVIVDEGWRVLFPKANAAREGGANAASSSSAAAGEGGAAPQAGNAGAQRSDDERTLPPFQKGETGPHTPTLTQKETTPPKPFTEATLLRAMETAGRNVDDEELREAMKENGIGRPSTRAAIIQTLYKRGYIRLQRKSLEATPTGVALIGLIQEELLKSCLLYTSPSPRD
;
A
#
# COMPACT_ATOMS: atom_id res chain seq x y z
N MET A 1 -21.93 21.66 -31.16
CA MET A 1 -21.01 20.50 -31.08
C MET A 1 -20.63 20.24 -29.62
N ILE A 2 -20.72 19.00 -29.17
CA ILE A 2 -20.34 18.60 -27.78
C ILE A 2 -18.89 18.16 -27.81
N VAL A 3 -18.04 18.73 -26.94
CA VAL A 3 -16.64 18.35 -26.85
C VAL A 3 -16.40 17.52 -25.58
N CYS A 4 -15.89 16.30 -25.75
CA CYS A 4 -15.43 15.44 -24.64
C CYS A 4 -13.91 15.58 -24.50
N ILE A 5 -13.40 15.73 -23.28
CA ILE A 5 -11.97 15.77 -23.03
C ILE A 5 -11.59 14.68 -22.03
N ALA A 6 -10.74 13.72 -22.45
CA ALA A 6 -10.23 12.63 -21.64
C ALA A 6 -8.80 12.92 -21.15
N GLU A 7 -8.34 12.19 -20.14
CA GLU A 7 -6.99 12.38 -19.59
C GLU A 7 -5.89 11.75 -20.46
N LYS A 8 -6.26 10.79 -21.33
CA LYS A 8 -5.31 10.02 -22.14
C LYS A 8 -5.88 9.69 -23.53
N PRO A 9 -5.02 9.55 -24.54
CA PRO A 9 -5.46 9.18 -25.90
C PRO A 9 -6.24 7.86 -25.95
N SER A 10 -5.83 6.84 -25.19
CA SER A 10 -6.51 5.52 -25.15
C SER A 10 -7.94 5.63 -24.62
N VAL A 11 -8.13 6.41 -23.55
CA VAL A 11 -9.45 6.67 -22.96
C VAL A 11 -10.34 7.45 -23.94
N ALA A 12 -9.77 8.46 -24.61
CA ALA A 12 -10.48 9.20 -25.65
C ALA A 12 -10.95 8.30 -26.80
N ALA A 13 -10.09 7.38 -27.27
CA ALA A 13 -10.43 6.42 -28.33
C ALA A 13 -11.57 5.48 -27.92
N ASP A 14 -11.55 4.97 -26.68
CA ASP A 14 -12.61 4.11 -26.15
C ASP A 14 -13.95 4.85 -26.04
N ILE A 15 -13.95 6.05 -25.47
CA ILE A 15 -15.14 6.90 -25.40
C ILE A 15 -15.66 7.20 -26.79
N ALA A 16 -14.80 7.66 -27.70
CA ALA A 16 -15.16 8.02 -29.06
C ALA A 16 -15.84 6.86 -29.80
N LYS A 17 -15.28 5.66 -29.69
CA LYS A 17 -15.86 4.44 -30.27
C LYS A 17 -17.28 4.18 -29.76
N ILE A 18 -17.50 4.34 -28.43
CA ILE A 18 -18.77 3.99 -27.78
C ILE A 18 -19.86 5.01 -28.09
N ILE A 19 -19.53 6.30 -28.20
CA ILE A 19 -20.50 7.37 -28.54
C ILE A 19 -20.65 7.60 -30.04
N GLY A 20 -19.90 6.88 -30.89
CA GLY A 20 -19.99 6.95 -32.33
C GLY A 20 -19.17 8.08 -33.00
N ALA A 21 -18.20 8.66 -32.28
CA ALA A 21 -17.26 9.64 -32.82
C ALA A 21 -16.04 8.94 -33.43
N THR A 22 -16.22 8.26 -34.57
CA THR A 22 -15.23 7.32 -35.11
C THR A 22 -14.22 7.94 -36.09
N HIS A 23 -14.45 9.15 -36.58
CA HIS A 23 -13.54 9.81 -37.50
C HIS A 23 -12.37 10.46 -36.77
N HIS A 24 -11.15 9.97 -37.01
CA HIS A 24 -9.94 10.42 -36.31
C HIS A 24 -9.24 11.54 -37.11
N HIS A 25 -9.23 12.74 -36.56
CA HIS A 25 -8.47 13.89 -37.04
C HIS A 25 -7.10 13.94 -36.35
N ARG A 26 -6.04 13.67 -37.12
CA ARG A 26 -4.66 13.76 -36.64
C ARG A 26 -4.06 15.12 -36.92
N VAL A 27 -3.42 15.71 -35.91
CA VAL A 27 -2.67 16.95 -36.00
C VAL A 27 -1.26 16.65 -35.47
N GLY A 28 -0.26 16.68 -36.38
CA GLY A 28 1.10 16.29 -36.02
C GLY A 28 1.25 14.80 -35.62
N ARG A 29 2.20 14.52 -34.72
CA ARG A 29 2.57 13.13 -34.37
C ARG A 29 1.61 12.50 -33.36
N ASN A 30 1.24 13.22 -32.31
CA ASN A 30 0.49 12.71 -31.17
C ASN A 30 -0.77 13.52 -30.83
N ALA A 31 -1.00 14.63 -31.53
CA ALA A 31 -2.14 15.50 -31.31
C ALA A 31 -3.32 15.13 -32.21
N GLY A 32 -4.54 15.50 -31.77
CA GLY A 32 -5.74 15.27 -32.55
C GLY A 32 -7.02 15.13 -31.73
N TYR A 33 -8.07 14.65 -32.39
CA TYR A 33 -9.38 14.38 -31.82
C TYR A 33 -10.15 13.38 -32.67
N TYR A 34 -11.20 12.80 -32.12
CA TYR A 34 -12.18 11.99 -32.85
C TYR A 34 -13.47 12.80 -33.05
N GLU A 35 -14.15 12.59 -34.17
CA GLU A 35 -15.40 13.30 -34.51
C GLU A 35 -16.46 12.34 -35.03
N GLY A 36 -17.71 12.62 -34.72
CA GLY A 36 -18.88 11.88 -35.21
C GLY A 36 -20.04 11.96 -34.22
N ASN A 37 -21.24 11.69 -34.74
CA ASN A 37 -22.48 11.64 -33.97
C ASN A 37 -22.74 12.88 -33.08
N GLY A 38 -22.31 14.07 -33.52
CA GLY A 38 -22.49 15.34 -32.79
C GLY A 38 -21.45 15.58 -31.70
N TYR A 39 -20.44 14.70 -31.56
CA TYR A 39 -19.37 14.79 -30.59
C TYR A 39 -18.01 15.00 -31.23
N GLN A 40 -17.14 15.70 -30.50
CA GLN A 40 -15.69 15.73 -30.70
C GLN A 40 -15.02 15.25 -29.43
N VAL A 41 -14.14 14.24 -29.51
CA VAL A 41 -13.48 13.64 -28.37
C VAL A 41 -11.98 13.88 -28.47
N THR A 42 -11.45 14.70 -27.59
CA THR A 42 -10.02 15.01 -27.49
C THR A 42 -9.43 14.50 -26.18
N TRP A 43 -8.13 14.74 -25.96
CA TRP A 43 -7.42 14.20 -24.81
C TRP A 43 -6.31 15.12 -24.31
N THR A 44 -5.86 14.84 -23.09
CA THR A 44 -4.60 15.34 -22.56
C THR A 44 -3.56 14.20 -22.48
N PHE A 45 -2.34 14.52 -22.08
CA PHE A 45 -1.28 13.52 -21.77
C PHE A 45 -0.99 13.51 -20.27
N GLY A 46 -2.03 13.43 -19.42
CA GLY A 46 -1.97 13.83 -18.04
C GLY A 46 -1.89 15.36 -17.93
N HIS A 47 -1.06 15.88 -17.04
CA HIS A 47 -0.90 17.33 -16.87
C HIS A 47 -0.30 18.01 -18.11
N LEU A 48 -1.11 18.76 -18.85
CA LEU A 48 -0.64 19.72 -19.85
C LEU A 48 -0.26 21.07 -19.22
N CYS A 49 -0.90 21.42 -18.11
CA CYS A 49 -0.64 22.65 -17.36
C CYS A 49 0.07 22.35 -16.03
N GLU A 50 0.81 23.33 -15.57
CA GLU A 50 1.45 23.35 -14.23
C GLU A 50 1.42 24.79 -13.68
N LEU A 51 1.69 24.96 -12.36
CA LEU A 51 1.87 26.28 -11.80
C LEU A 51 3.10 26.97 -12.42
N LYS A 52 3.01 28.29 -12.62
CA LYS A 52 4.13 29.08 -13.14
C LYS A 52 5.38 28.90 -12.27
N ASN A 53 6.54 29.01 -12.92
CA ASN A 53 7.82 29.06 -12.21
C ASN A 53 7.99 30.43 -11.49
N PRO A 54 8.84 30.50 -10.45
CA PRO A 54 9.05 31.75 -9.72
C PRO A 54 9.36 32.95 -10.60
N GLU A 55 10.22 32.79 -11.61
CA GLU A 55 10.63 33.84 -12.54
C GLU A 55 9.49 34.37 -13.45
N GLU A 56 8.43 33.61 -13.60
CA GLU A 56 7.24 34.03 -14.37
C GLU A 56 6.28 34.90 -13.55
N TYR A 57 6.45 34.94 -12.23
CA TYR A 57 5.74 35.87 -11.35
C TYR A 57 6.54 37.15 -11.14
N SER A 58 7.87 37.01 -10.95
CA SER A 58 8.77 38.14 -10.74
C SER A 58 10.16 37.84 -11.29
N PRO A 59 10.72 38.70 -12.18
CA PRO A 59 12.10 38.54 -12.64
C PRO A 59 13.12 38.47 -11.51
N TYR A 60 12.82 39.10 -10.35
CA TYR A 60 13.63 39.08 -9.15
C TYR A 60 13.80 37.64 -8.58
N TRP A 61 12.83 36.78 -8.81
CA TRP A 61 12.88 35.39 -8.35
C TRP A 61 13.63 34.43 -9.29
N LYS A 62 14.17 34.95 -10.41
CA LYS A 62 14.98 34.14 -11.33
C LYS A 62 16.30 33.71 -10.69
N ALA A 63 16.99 34.65 -10.05
CA ALA A 63 18.23 34.36 -9.33
C ALA A 63 17.93 33.76 -7.95
N TRP A 64 18.67 32.73 -7.60
CA TRP A 64 18.58 32.15 -6.27
C TRP A 64 19.37 33.02 -5.28
N SER A 65 18.68 33.72 -4.40
CA SER A 65 19.24 34.52 -3.34
C SER A 65 18.38 34.45 -2.08
N LEU A 66 18.99 34.60 -0.91
CA LEU A 66 18.23 34.63 0.35
C LEU A 66 17.33 35.87 0.44
N ALA A 67 17.72 36.97 -0.19
CA ALA A 67 16.94 38.22 -0.22
C ALA A 67 15.63 38.06 -1.04
N ALA A 68 15.55 37.07 -1.94
CA ALA A 68 14.36 36.82 -2.74
C ALA A 68 13.32 35.93 -2.00
N LEU A 69 13.60 35.47 -0.80
CA LEU A 69 12.72 34.64 0.01
C LEU A 69 11.99 35.45 1.09
N PRO A 70 10.72 35.13 1.41
CA PRO A 70 9.90 34.10 0.80
C PRO A 70 9.29 34.54 -0.54
N MET A 71 9.18 33.59 -1.46
CA MET A 71 8.45 33.79 -2.73
C MET A 71 6.98 33.43 -2.52
N VAL A 72 6.11 34.43 -2.47
CA VAL A 72 4.66 34.30 -2.30
C VAL A 72 3.97 35.11 -3.40
N PRO A 73 3.48 34.47 -4.47
CA PRO A 73 2.72 35.15 -5.50
C PRO A 73 1.40 35.72 -4.96
N GLU A 74 1.00 36.92 -5.36
CA GLU A 74 -0.31 37.49 -5.01
C GLU A 74 -1.45 36.65 -5.61
N ARG A 75 -1.24 36.12 -6.80
CA ARG A 75 -2.16 35.17 -7.49
C ARG A 75 -1.37 34.08 -8.16
N PHE A 76 -1.79 32.84 -7.95
CA PHE A 76 -1.21 31.72 -8.66
C PHE A 76 -1.73 31.64 -10.09
N GLY A 77 -0.83 31.48 -11.04
CA GLY A 77 -1.12 31.31 -12.45
C GLY A 77 -0.63 29.96 -12.95
N ILE A 78 -1.20 29.54 -14.08
CA ILE A 78 -0.84 28.30 -14.76
C ILE A 78 -0.12 28.57 -16.07
N ARG A 79 0.77 27.68 -16.45
CA ARG A 79 1.48 27.68 -17.73
C ARG A 79 1.36 26.32 -18.41
N LEU A 80 1.58 26.26 -19.70
CA LEU A 80 1.72 24.98 -20.41
C LEU A 80 3.09 24.38 -20.10
N LYS A 81 3.14 23.06 -20.02
CA LYS A 81 4.39 22.32 -20.05
C LYS A 81 5.00 22.37 -21.44
N GLU A 82 6.30 22.18 -21.53
CA GLU A 82 7.01 22.10 -22.81
C GLU A 82 6.62 20.84 -23.58
N GLY A 83 6.40 20.98 -24.90
CA GLY A 83 6.15 19.88 -25.83
C GLY A 83 4.70 19.39 -25.88
N VAL A 84 3.75 20.12 -25.29
CA VAL A 84 2.31 19.79 -25.35
C VAL A 84 1.49 20.80 -26.16
N GLU A 85 2.14 21.77 -26.76
CA GLU A 85 1.52 22.92 -27.44
C GLU A 85 0.62 22.50 -28.59
N GLU A 86 1.02 21.49 -29.38
CA GLU A 86 0.21 21.01 -30.52
C GLU A 86 -1.16 20.50 -30.05
N GLN A 87 -1.18 19.66 -29.02
CA GLN A 87 -2.42 19.12 -28.49
C GLN A 87 -3.24 20.18 -27.77
N PHE A 88 -2.60 21.09 -27.06
CA PHE A 88 -3.30 22.18 -26.39
C PHE A 88 -3.99 23.09 -27.41
N ASN A 89 -3.35 23.42 -28.52
CA ASN A 89 -3.95 24.22 -29.61
C ASN A 89 -5.18 23.53 -30.21
N VAL A 90 -5.16 22.20 -30.36
CA VAL A 90 -6.34 21.44 -30.79
C VAL A 90 -7.47 21.61 -29.76
N ILE A 91 -7.21 21.44 -28.49
CA ILE A 91 -8.20 21.58 -27.41
C ILE A 91 -8.79 22.98 -27.40
N GLU A 92 -7.94 24.01 -27.47
CA GLU A 92 -8.36 25.43 -27.50
C GLU A 92 -9.31 25.72 -28.68
N GLN A 93 -8.98 25.25 -29.90
CA GLN A 93 -9.82 25.42 -31.08
C GLN A 93 -11.16 24.68 -30.95
N LEU A 94 -11.19 23.51 -30.35
CA LEU A 94 -12.41 22.74 -30.11
C LEU A 94 -13.29 23.44 -29.07
N PHE A 95 -12.71 23.91 -27.97
CA PHE A 95 -13.46 24.59 -26.90
C PHE A 95 -14.03 25.94 -27.33
N ALA A 96 -13.33 26.66 -28.21
CA ALA A 96 -13.84 27.93 -28.77
C ALA A 96 -15.15 27.77 -29.55
N LYS A 97 -15.45 26.55 -30.04
CA LYS A 97 -16.64 26.23 -30.82
C LYS A 97 -17.62 25.30 -30.08
N ALA A 98 -17.30 24.92 -28.86
CA ALA A 98 -18.09 23.99 -28.09
C ALA A 98 -19.37 24.66 -27.56
N GLU A 99 -20.51 24.01 -27.72
CA GLU A 99 -21.77 24.38 -27.06
C GLU A 99 -21.79 23.86 -25.62
N ARG A 100 -21.09 22.73 -25.40
CA ARG A 100 -20.98 22.07 -24.12
C ARG A 100 -19.71 21.22 -24.08
N ILE A 101 -19.08 21.15 -22.92
CA ILE A 101 -17.91 20.27 -22.67
C ILE A 101 -18.34 19.15 -21.73
N ILE A 102 -17.88 17.93 -21.99
CA ILE A 102 -17.95 16.80 -21.08
C ILE A 102 -16.52 16.49 -20.59
N ASN A 103 -16.30 16.72 -19.30
CA ASN A 103 -15.05 16.37 -18.63
C ASN A 103 -15.03 14.86 -18.37
N CYS A 104 -14.20 14.15 -19.12
CA CYS A 104 -13.98 12.71 -19.04
C CYS A 104 -12.59 12.37 -18.44
N GLY A 105 -12.02 13.27 -17.63
CA GLY A 105 -10.79 12.99 -16.88
C GLY A 105 -10.97 11.82 -15.89
N ASP A 106 -9.88 11.24 -15.45
CA ASP A 106 -9.92 10.19 -14.43
C ASP A 106 -10.73 10.69 -13.22
N ALA A 107 -11.59 9.84 -12.67
CA ALA A 107 -12.42 10.21 -11.53
C ALA A 107 -11.56 10.32 -10.28
N GLY A 108 -11.35 11.53 -9.80
CA GLY A 108 -10.50 11.83 -8.65
C GLY A 108 -10.02 13.28 -8.64
N GLN A 109 -9.42 13.68 -7.51
CA GLN A 109 -8.93 15.04 -7.30
C GLN A 109 -7.91 15.47 -8.35
N GLU A 110 -7.02 14.57 -8.79
CA GLU A 110 -6.00 14.85 -9.77
C GLU A 110 -6.61 15.07 -11.17
N GLY A 111 -7.54 14.19 -11.58
CA GLY A 111 -8.23 14.33 -12.86
C GLY A 111 -9.05 15.62 -12.95
N GLU A 112 -9.67 16.05 -11.82
CA GLU A 112 -10.33 17.35 -11.76
C GLU A 112 -9.35 18.50 -11.96
N LEU A 113 -8.20 18.48 -11.29
CA LEU A 113 -7.19 19.52 -11.40
C LEU A 113 -6.62 19.60 -12.82
N ILE A 114 -6.27 18.47 -13.42
CA ILE A 114 -5.73 18.38 -14.79
C ILE A 114 -6.69 19.01 -15.78
N GLN A 115 -7.95 18.57 -15.79
CA GLN A 115 -8.91 18.99 -16.80
C GLN A 115 -9.34 20.45 -16.61
N ARG A 116 -9.56 20.89 -15.38
CA ARG A 116 -9.97 22.27 -15.11
C ARG A 116 -8.88 23.29 -15.43
N TRP A 117 -7.61 22.94 -15.18
CA TRP A 117 -6.50 23.82 -15.59
C TRP A 117 -6.41 23.96 -17.12
N VAL A 118 -6.66 22.87 -17.85
CA VAL A 118 -6.68 22.91 -19.31
C VAL A 118 -7.88 23.75 -19.80
N MET A 119 -9.08 23.56 -19.24
CA MET A 119 -10.26 24.35 -19.56
C MET A 119 -10.06 25.85 -19.26
N GLN A 120 -9.49 26.15 -18.09
CA GLN A 120 -9.16 27.53 -17.69
C GLN A 120 -8.14 28.16 -18.65
N LYS A 121 -7.09 27.42 -19.01
CA LYS A 121 -6.02 27.91 -19.89
C LYS A 121 -6.52 28.13 -21.32
N ALA A 122 -7.42 27.25 -21.79
CA ALA A 122 -8.05 27.34 -23.11
C ALA A 122 -9.23 28.34 -23.15
N GLY A 123 -9.57 28.99 -22.04
CA GLY A 123 -10.64 30.00 -21.99
C GLY A 123 -12.04 29.43 -22.22
N ALA A 124 -12.32 28.21 -21.78
CA ALA A 124 -13.64 27.59 -21.92
C ALA A 124 -14.72 28.39 -21.18
N THR A 125 -15.82 28.75 -21.86
CA THR A 125 -16.93 29.55 -21.30
C THR A 125 -18.28 28.83 -21.34
N CYS A 126 -18.37 27.73 -22.07
CA CYS A 126 -19.61 26.95 -22.20
C CYS A 126 -19.86 26.06 -20.95
N PRO A 127 -21.12 25.57 -20.79
CA PRO A 127 -21.44 24.64 -19.71
C PRO A 127 -20.58 23.39 -19.74
N VAL A 128 -20.19 22.91 -18.55
CA VAL A 128 -19.35 21.72 -18.40
C VAL A 128 -20.07 20.68 -17.53
N GLU A 129 -20.15 19.46 -18.04
CA GLU A 129 -20.65 18.30 -17.32
C GLU A 129 -19.51 17.30 -17.05
N ARG A 130 -19.69 16.43 -16.10
CA ARG A 130 -18.71 15.48 -15.63
C ARG A 130 -19.16 14.05 -15.86
N LEU A 131 -18.35 13.29 -16.58
CA LEU A 131 -18.42 11.85 -16.67
C LEU A 131 -17.63 11.26 -15.50
N TRP A 132 -18.32 10.58 -14.56
CA TRP A 132 -17.69 9.94 -13.41
C TRP A 132 -17.87 8.42 -13.49
N ILE A 133 -16.79 7.70 -13.81
CA ILE A 133 -16.81 6.25 -13.99
C ILE A 133 -15.59 5.60 -13.32
N SER A 134 -15.78 4.41 -12.75
CA SER A 134 -14.73 3.61 -12.09
C SER A 134 -14.22 2.46 -12.96
N SER A 135 -14.76 2.29 -14.18
CA SER A 135 -14.38 1.25 -15.13
C SER A 135 -14.45 1.78 -16.56
N MET A 136 -13.59 1.26 -17.42
CA MET A 136 -13.53 1.60 -18.86
C MET A 136 -14.29 0.59 -19.75
N THR A 137 -15.14 -0.27 -19.17
CA THR A 137 -16.00 -1.16 -19.95
C THR A 137 -17.06 -0.35 -20.73
N GLU A 138 -17.51 -0.90 -21.84
CA GLU A 138 -18.54 -0.24 -22.68
C GLU A 138 -19.80 0.07 -21.88
N GLU A 139 -20.24 -0.86 -21.04
CA GLU A 139 -21.40 -0.70 -20.15
C GLU A 139 -21.22 0.49 -19.20
N ALA A 140 -20.08 0.56 -18.48
CA ALA A 140 -19.80 1.63 -17.56
C ALA A 140 -19.74 3.01 -18.22
N ILE A 141 -19.17 3.10 -19.43
CA ILE A 141 -19.13 4.35 -20.21
C ILE A 141 -20.55 4.76 -20.62
N ARG A 142 -21.37 3.85 -21.18
CA ARG A 142 -22.76 4.14 -21.56
C ARG A 142 -23.61 4.60 -20.38
N GLU A 143 -23.53 3.92 -19.25
CA GLU A 143 -24.22 4.31 -18.02
C GLU A 143 -23.74 5.67 -17.50
N GLY A 144 -22.43 5.93 -17.55
CA GLY A 144 -21.85 7.20 -17.15
C GLY A 144 -22.38 8.38 -17.99
N PHE A 145 -22.45 8.20 -19.32
CA PHE A 145 -23.03 9.21 -20.23
C PHE A 145 -24.54 9.44 -19.98
N ALA A 146 -25.27 8.43 -19.52
CA ALA A 146 -26.67 8.57 -19.12
C ALA A 146 -26.85 9.29 -17.76
N ARG A 147 -25.77 9.47 -16.97
CA ARG A 147 -25.78 10.04 -15.62
C ARG A 147 -24.78 11.18 -15.42
N LEU A 148 -24.54 11.96 -16.48
CA LEU A 148 -23.68 13.14 -16.39
C LEU A 148 -24.17 14.10 -15.29
N ARG A 149 -23.24 14.72 -14.59
CA ARG A 149 -23.51 15.69 -13.52
C ARG A 149 -22.87 17.04 -13.85
N PRO A 150 -23.41 18.14 -13.33
CA PRO A 150 -22.75 19.44 -13.44
C PRO A 150 -21.34 19.39 -12.83
N GLN A 151 -20.36 20.02 -13.47
CA GLN A 151 -18.99 20.10 -12.95
C GLN A 151 -18.92 20.79 -11.58
N SER A 152 -19.89 21.66 -11.26
CA SER A 152 -20.01 22.33 -9.95
C SER A 152 -20.10 21.37 -8.77
N ASP A 153 -20.68 20.17 -8.97
CA ASP A 153 -20.82 19.16 -7.91
C ASP A 153 -19.44 18.67 -7.40
N TYR A 154 -18.39 18.86 -8.21
CA TYR A 154 -17.02 18.47 -7.92
C TYR A 154 -16.12 19.67 -7.56
N GLN A 155 -16.71 20.81 -7.19
CA GLN A 155 -15.95 22.03 -6.89
C GLN A 155 -15.01 21.85 -5.68
N GLY A 156 -15.50 21.24 -4.60
CA GLY A 156 -14.66 20.98 -3.42
C GLY A 156 -13.47 20.06 -3.73
N LEU A 157 -13.65 19.08 -4.61
CA LEU A 157 -12.58 18.18 -5.03
C LEU A 157 -11.48 18.91 -5.82
N TYR A 158 -11.89 19.80 -6.74
CA TYR A 158 -10.97 20.67 -7.48
C TYR A 158 -10.18 21.60 -6.56
N GLU A 159 -10.87 22.27 -5.63
CA GLU A 159 -10.25 23.23 -4.72
C GLU A 159 -9.26 22.53 -3.76
N ALA A 160 -9.59 21.34 -3.29
CA ALA A 160 -8.65 20.54 -2.52
C ALA A 160 -7.38 20.17 -3.32
N GLY A 161 -7.53 19.86 -4.63
CA GLY A 161 -6.42 19.65 -5.56
C GLY A 161 -5.56 20.89 -5.76
N LEU A 162 -6.22 22.03 -5.96
CA LEU A 162 -5.57 23.34 -6.16
C LEU A 162 -4.80 23.79 -4.90
N CYS A 163 -5.42 23.74 -3.72
CA CYS A 163 -4.78 24.09 -2.45
C CYS A 163 -3.53 23.24 -2.20
N ARG A 164 -3.63 21.94 -2.50
CA ARG A 164 -2.49 21.04 -2.41
C ARG A 164 -1.37 21.44 -3.36
N ALA A 165 -1.67 21.72 -4.63
CA ALA A 165 -0.66 22.12 -5.61
C ALA A 165 0.03 23.43 -5.21
N ILE A 166 -0.73 24.41 -4.71
CA ILE A 166 -0.20 25.68 -4.20
C ILE A 166 0.69 25.46 -2.96
N GLY A 167 0.24 24.66 -1.99
CA GLY A 167 1.01 24.33 -0.80
C GLY A 167 2.32 23.61 -1.13
N ASP A 168 2.27 22.65 -2.05
CA ASP A 168 3.47 21.95 -2.52
C ASP A 168 4.44 22.89 -3.26
N TRP A 169 3.93 23.86 -4.04
CA TRP A 169 4.73 24.88 -4.70
C TRP A 169 5.39 25.84 -3.68
N LEU A 170 4.59 26.40 -2.75
CA LEU A 170 5.07 27.33 -1.73
C LEU A 170 6.19 26.71 -0.89
N LEU A 171 5.93 25.53 -0.33
CA LEU A 171 6.95 24.85 0.48
C LEU A 171 8.14 24.42 -0.37
N GLY A 172 7.85 23.72 -1.48
CA GLY A 172 8.89 23.12 -2.32
C GLY A 172 9.87 24.16 -2.88
N MET A 173 9.36 25.27 -3.43
CA MET A 173 10.19 26.31 -4.01
C MET A 173 10.98 27.10 -2.95
N ASN A 174 10.33 27.52 -1.87
CA ASN A 174 10.98 28.32 -0.84
C ASN A 174 11.97 27.50 0.00
N ALA A 175 11.55 26.37 0.55
CA ALA A 175 12.42 25.57 1.40
C ALA A 175 13.59 24.96 0.62
N THR A 176 13.36 24.45 -0.59
CA THR A 176 14.46 23.94 -1.44
C THR A 176 15.51 25.00 -1.72
N ARG A 177 15.11 26.23 -2.07
CA ARG A 177 16.07 27.32 -2.31
C ARG A 177 16.78 27.74 -1.03
N LEU A 178 16.03 27.89 0.08
CA LEU A 178 16.61 28.27 1.37
C LEU A 178 17.70 27.29 1.82
N TYR A 179 17.36 26.01 1.87
CA TYR A 179 18.29 24.97 2.33
C TYR A 179 19.47 24.80 1.37
N THR A 180 19.25 24.88 0.05
CA THR A 180 20.32 24.81 -0.93
C THR A 180 21.28 26.00 -0.84
N LEU A 181 20.77 27.21 -0.58
CA LEU A 181 21.61 28.41 -0.43
C LEU A 181 22.38 28.42 0.88
N LYS A 182 21.77 27.95 1.99
CA LYS A 182 22.41 27.94 3.31
C LYS A 182 23.42 26.80 3.47
N TYR A 183 23.10 25.61 2.97
CA TYR A 183 23.81 24.38 3.31
C TYR A 183 24.30 23.60 2.09
N GLY A 184 23.96 24.03 0.87
CA GLY A 184 24.49 23.43 -0.35
C GLY A 184 25.98 23.72 -0.50
N ASP A 185 26.71 22.84 -1.16
CA ASP A 185 28.14 23.00 -1.42
C ASP A 185 28.37 24.29 -2.22
N ASN A 186 29.02 25.27 -1.60
CA ASN A 186 29.36 26.56 -2.21
C ASN A 186 30.31 26.43 -3.41
N ASN A 187 31.02 25.31 -3.52
CA ASN A 187 31.79 24.90 -4.69
C ASN A 187 30.89 24.18 -5.70
N ARG A 188 29.82 24.80 -6.16
CA ARG A 188 28.93 24.20 -7.17
C ARG A 188 29.75 23.72 -8.38
N ARG A 189 30.28 22.51 -8.29
CA ARG A 189 30.70 21.77 -9.47
C ARG A 189 29.46 21.71 -10.37
N ARG A 190 29.61 22.06 -11.64
CA ARG A 190 28.52 21.94 -12.63
C ARG A 190 27.83 20.58 -12.44
N GLY A 191 26.58 20.58 -11.98
CA GLY A 191 25.78 19.38 -11.78
C GLY A 191 25.37 19.02 -10.35
N ALA A 192 25.73 19.78 -9.32
CA ALA A 192 25.25 19.56 -7.95
C ALA A 192 23.73 19.75 -7.89
N GLN A 193 23.03 18.72 -7.41
CA GLN A 193 21.56 18.77 -7.28
C GLN A 193 21.15 19.65 -6.08
N PRO A 194 20.01 20.37 -6.18
CA PRO A 194 19.48 21.12 -5.05
C PRO A 194 19.10 20.20 -3.88
N LEU A 195 19.22 20.70 -2.65
CA LEU A 195 18.67 20.05 -1.46
C LEU A 195 17.15 20.18 -1.48
N SER A 196 16.49 19.18 -2.08
CA SER A 196 15.04 19.21 -2.33
C SER A 196 14.28 18.94 -1.04
N ILE A 197 13.45 19.90 -0.65
CA ILE A 197 12.50 19.81 0.47
C ILE A 197 11.08 19.72 -0.07
N GLY A 198 10.24 18.90 0.53
CA GLY A 198 8.84 18.78 0.13
C GLY A 198 7.97 18.22 1.24
N ARG A 199 6.71 18.61 1.23
CA ARG A 199 5.73 18.33 2.28
C ARG A 199 5.54 16.84 2.58
N VAL A 200 5.71 15.96 1.59
CA VAL A 200 5.57 14.51 1.74
C VAL A 200 6.93 13.81 1.69
N GLN A 201 7.80 14.21 0.77
CA GLN A 201 9.09 13.53 0.57
C GLN A 201 10.02 13.66 1.78
N THR A 202 10.03 14.81 2.45
CA THR A 202 10.91 15.04 3.59
C THR A 202 10.52 14.23 4.82
N PRO A 203 9.26 14.18 5.26
CA PRO A 203 8.83 13.28 6.33
C PRO A 203 9.06 11.80 5.97
N THR A 204 8.83 11.40 4.72
CA THR A 204 9.10 10.03 4.27
C THR A 204 10.59 9.67 4.40
N LEU A 205 11.49 10.61 4.03
CA LEU A 205 12.93 10.42 4.23
C LEU A 205 13.28 10.39 5.72
N ALA A 206 12.68 11.25 6.54
CA ALA A 206 12.91 11.29 7.99
C ALA A 206 12.58 9.94 8.64
N MET A 207 11.47 9.31 8.30
CA MET A 207 11.11 7.97 8.81
C MET A 207 12.20 6.92 8.53
N ILE A 208 12.81 6.97 7.34
CA ILE A 208 13.88 6.02 6.96
C ILE A 208 15.16 6.31 7.76
N VAL A 209 15.52 7.59 7.90
CA VAL A 209 16.71 8.03 8.65
C VAL A 209 16.56 7.70 10.14
N GLU A 210 15.41 7.99 10.74
CA GLU A 210 15.11 7.68 12.14
C GLU A 210 15.20 6.18 12.39
N ARG A 211 14.59 5.36 11.53
CA ARG A 211 14.69 3.90 11.63
C ARG A 211 16.15 3.41 11.54
N GLN A 212 16.95 4.04 10.68
CA GLN A 212 18.38 3.70 10.56
C GLN A 212 19.15 4.07 11.83
N HIS A 213 18.86 5.23 12.45
CA HIS A 213 19.43 5.64 13.72
C HIS A 213 18.99 4.73 14.87
N GLU A 214 17.71 4.34 14.92
CA GLU A 214 17.20 3.38 15.91
C GLU A 214 18.00 2.05 15.85
N ILE A 215 18.25 1.56 14.62
CA ILE A 215 19.02 0.31 14.42
C ILE A 215 20.49 0.50 14.82
N GLN A 216 21.12 1.62 14.42
CA GLN A 216 22.54 1.87 14.71
C GLN A 216 22.83 2.10 16.17
N ASN A 217 21.91 2.76 16.88
CA ASN A 217 22.05 3.08 18.30
C ASN A 217 21.43 2.04 19.23
N PHE A 218 20.87 0.96 18.65
CA PHE A 218 20.22 -0.08 19.44
C PHE A 218 21.25 -0.83 20.28
N GLN A 219 20.95 -0.96 21.57
CA GLN A 219 21.73 -1.77 22.50
C GLN A 219 20.93 -3.00 22.88
N PRO A 220 21.41 -4.22 22.59
CA PRO A 220 20.74 -5.45 23.00
C PRO A 220 20.70 -5.55 24.51
N GLU A 221 19.52 -5.82 25.05
CA GLU A 221 19.31 -6.11 26.47
C GLU A 221 19.03 -7.60 26.63
N PRO A 222 19.74 -8.30 27.52
CA PRO A 222 19.49 -9.72 27.79
C PRO A 222 18.21 -9.90 28.63
N TYR A 223 17.49 -10.98 28.33
CA TYR A 223 16.36 -11.45 29.15
C TYR A 223 16.32 -12.97 29.14
N TRP A 224 15.71 -13.57 30.17
CA TRP A 224 15.68 -15.00 30.35
C TRP A 224 14.26 -15.53 30.26
N VAL A 225 14.06 -16.49 29.35
CA VAL A 225 12.78 -17.16 29.16
C VAL A 225 12.81 -18.50 29.86
N LEU A 226 11.97 -18.64 30.89
CA LEU A 226 11.76 -19.90 31.57
C LEU A 226 10.68 -20.69 30.82
N SER A 227 11.00 -21.89 30.40
CA SER A 227 10.08 -22.81 29.74
C SER A 227 10.20 -24.20 30.33
N THR A 228 9.18 -25.02 30.10
CA THR A 228 9.22 -26.41 30.49
C THR A 228 8.56 -27.30 29.44
N ILE A 229 9.03 -28.53 29.31
CA ILE A 229 8.44 -29.53 28.44
C ILE A 229 7.64 -30.50 29.30
N TYR A 230 6.34 -30.59 29.04
CA TYR A 230 5.43 -31.55 29.63
C TYR A 230 4.64 -32.26 28.55
N ARG A 231 4.68 -33.60 28.49
CA ARG A 231 4.05 -34.42 27.44
C ARG A 231 4.38 -33.92 25.99
N ASP A 232 5.67 -33.72 25.74
CA ASP A 232 6.22 -33.23 24.46
C ASP A 232 5.70 -31.83 24.01
N VAL A 233 5.07 -31.09 24.92
CA VAL A 233 4.61 -29.72 24.70
C VAL A 233 5.45 -28.75 25.50
N THR A 234 5.97 -27.73 24.87
CA THR A 234 6.68 -26.63 25.53
C THR A 234 5.68 -25.64 26.11
N PHE A 235 5.77 -25.41 27.40
CA PHE A 235 5.05 -24.38 28.14
C PHE A 235 6.03 -23.26 28.50
N THR A 236 5.60 -22.01 28.35
CA THR A 236 6.40 -20.81 28.66
C THR A 236 5.83 -20.13 29.90
N ALA A 237 6.73 -19.74 30.83
CA ALA A 237 6.33 -19.06 32.05
C ALA A 237 5.66 -17.69 31.75
N ARG A 238 4.66 -17.35 32.55
CA ARG A 238 3.98 -16.04 32.52
C ARG A 238 4.30 -15.31 33.82
N LEU A 239 5.01 -14.18 33.70
CA LEU A 239 5.48 -13.38 34.83
C LEU A 239 4.53 -12.27 35.25
N GLU A 240 3.67 -11.82 34.34
CA GLU A 240 2.60 -10.82 34.60
C GLU A 240 1.24 -11.38 34.18
N ALA A 241 0.20 -11.05 34.93
CA ALA A 241 -1.17 -11.37 34.59
C ALA A 241 -1.63 -10.46 33.43
N ASP A 242 -1.64 -10.99 32.22
CA ASP A 242 -2.18 -10.30 31.05
C ASP A 242 -3.68 -10.56 30.93
N ASP A 243 -4.49 -9.64 31.41
CA ASP A 243 -5.94 -9.65 31.15
C ASP A 243 -6.30 -9.18 29.71
N GLU A 244 -5.32 -8.70 28.92
CA GLU A 244 -5.54 -8.16 27.57
C GLU A 244 -5.31 -9.16 26.41
N ASP A 245 -4.72 -10.31 26.63
CA ASP A 245 -4.41 -11.28 25.55
C ASP A 245 -5.64 -12.03 25.00
N ASP A 246 -6.83 -11.75 25.47
CA ASP A 246 -8.08 -12.38 24.99
C ASP A 246 -8.72 -11.65 23.79
N LYS A 247 -8.14 -10.55 23.31
CA LYS A 247 -8.58 -9.92 22.06
C LYS A 247 -7.91 -10.63 20.87
N PRO A 248 -8.68 -11.08 19.88
CA PRO A 248 -8.12 -11.64 18.65
C PRO A 248 -7.20 -10.60 18.03
N GLN A 249 -5.91 -10.97 17.83
CA GLN A 249 -5.00 -10.14 17.04
C GLN A 249 -5.63 -9.93 15.67
N ASN A 250 -6.08 -8.72 15.41
CA ASN A 250 -6.45 -8.32 14.07
C ASN A 250 -5.16 -8.34 13.24
N ASN A 251 -5.11 -9.16 12.20
CA ASN A 251 -4.02 -9.21 11.22
C ASN A 251 -3.78 -7.88 10.48
N ASP A 252 -4.53 -6.84 10.81
CA ASP A 252 -4.41 -5.47 10.30
C ASP A 252 -3.52 -4.57 11.19
N GLU A 253 -2.92 -5.07 12.28
CA GLU A 253 -1.94 -4.26 13.01
C GLU A 253 -0.68 -4.09 12.15
N PRO A 254 -0.25 -2.86 11.92
CA PRO A 254 0.96 -2.59 11.15
C PRO A 254 2.16 -3.20 11.88
N GLU A 255 2.99 -3.98 11.17
CA GLU A 255 4.31 -4.45 11.62
C GLU A 255 5.28 -3.30 12.03
N GLY A 256 4.77 -2.12 12.29
CA GLY A 256 5.51 -0.91 12.62
C GLY A 256 5.64 -0.58 14.10
N LYS A 257 4.87 -1.21 15.00
CA LYS A 257 5.19 -1.12 16.41
C LYS A 257 6.38 -2.02 16.67
N SER A 258 7.51 -1.40 16.92
CA SER A 258 8.71 -2.10 17.41
C SER A 258 8.30 -3.02 18.57
N PRO A 259 8.66 -4.30 18.55
CA PRO A 259 8.48 -5.18 19.72
C PRO A 259 9.14 -4.63 20.99
N ALA A 260 9.97 -3.60 20.87
CA ALA A 260 10.64 -2.92 21.98
C ALA A 260 9.68 -2.27 23.00
N ASN A 261 8.43 -1.99 22.64
CA ASN A 261 7.45 -1.38 23.55
C ASN A 261 6.58 -2.37 24.35
N LYS A 262 6.72 -3.69 24.13
CA LYS A 262 6.23 -4.63 25.13
C LYS A 262 7.30 -4.69 26.23
N SER A 263 6.93 -4.35 27.46
CA SER A 263 7.84 -4.37 28.60
C SER A 263 8.65 -5.68 28.58
N LEU A 264 9.96 -5.60 28.81
CA LEU A 264 10.85 -6.77 28.86
C LEU A 264 10.30 -7.83 29.84
N ALA A 265 9.66 -7.38 30.91
CA ALA A 265 8.99 -8.21 31.90
C ALA A 265 7.90 -9.13 31.30
N LYS A 266 7.23 -8.72 30.21
CA LYS A 266 6.29 -9.59 29.49
C LYS A 266 6.95 -10.68 28.63
N ARG A 267 8.25 -10.58 28.36
CA ARG A 267 8.99 -11.53 27.53
C ARG A 267 9.75 -12.57 28.35
N GLY A 268 10.10 -12.25 29.61
CA GLY A 268 10.91 -13.10 30.49
C GLY A 268 11.45 -12.31 31.66
N PHE A 269 12.28 -12.96 32.43
CA PHE A 269 13.00 -12.33 33.55
C PHE A 269 14.02 -11.32 33.00
N THR A 270 14.10 -10.15 33.62
CA THR A 270 15.13 -9.16 33.34
C THR A 270 16.37 -9.31 34.20
N ASN A 271 16.27 -10.07 35.29
CA ASN A 271 17.35 -10.40 36.20
C ASN A 271 17.71 -11.90 36.11
N ARG A 272 18.97 -12.18 35.91
CA ARG A 272 19.50 -13.54 35.80
C ARG A 272 19.33 -14.36 37.10
N GLU A 273 19.61 -13.75 38.25
CA GLU A 273 19.53 -14.42 39.54
C GLU A 273 18.10 -14.85 39.86
N GLU A 274 17.11 -14.00 39.57
CA GLU A 274 15.69 -14.32 39.71
C GLU A 274 15.26 -15.46 38.76
N ALA A 275 15.77 -15.45 37.54
CA ALA A 275 15.48 -16.48 36.54
C ALA A 275 16.07 -17.85 36.95
N GLU A 276 17.31 -17.87 37.47
CA GLU A 276 17.98 -19.08 37.97
C GLU A 276 17.32 -19.60 39.27
N ALA A 277 16.89 -18.69 40.15
CA ALA A 277 16.13 -19.06 41.34
C ALA A 277 14.77 -19.68 40.96
N ALA A 278 14.06 -19.12 39.97
CA ALA A 278 12.82 -19.66 39.47
C ALA A 278 13.01 -21.05 38.84
N LEU A 279 14.06 -21.22 38.03
CA LEU A 279 14.42 -22.53 37.45
C LEU A 279 14.63 -23.58 38.58
N LYS A 280 15.46 -23.26 39.56
CA LYS A 280 15.77 -24.15 40.69
C LYS A 280 14.52 -24.49 41.52
N ALA A 281 13.60 -23.55 41.66
CA ALA A 281 12.37 -23.77 42.42
C ALA A 281 11.44 -24.80 41.76
N ILE A 282 11.45 -24.90 40.44
CA ILE A 282 10.59 -25.83 39.67
C ILE A 282 11.27 -27.18 39.38
N GLU A 283 12.61 -27.27 39.50
CA GLU A 283 13.34 -28.51 39.31
C GLU A 283 12.89 -29.59 40.33
N GLY A 284 12.51 -30.76 39.81
CA GLY A 284 12.07 -31.89 40.64
C GLY A 284 10.66 -31.76 41.22
N THR A 285 9.97 -30.63 40.99
CA THR A 285 8.55 -30.50 41.37
C THR A 285 7.65 -31.02 40.23
N PRO A 286 6.43 -31.51 40.51
CA PRO A 286 5.51 -31.91 39.44
C PRO A 286 4.91 -30.69 38.74
N PHE A 287 4.74 -30.77 37.42
CA PHE A 287 3.92 -29.84 36.65
C PHE A 287 2.45 -30.23 36.80
N THR A 288 1.59 -29.26 37.04
CA THR A 288 0.14 -29.49 37.21
C THR A 288 -0.64 -28.62 36.22
N VAL A 289 -1.55 -29.23 35.46
CA VAL A 289 -2.46 -28.53 34.57
C VAL A 289 -3.59 -27.89 35.37
N GLN A 290 -3.62 -26.57 35.41
CA GLN A 290 -4.61 -25.78 36.16
C GLN A 290 -5.90 -25.54 35.38
N LYS A 291 -5.79 -25.28 34.09
CA LYS A 291 -6.93 -24.93 33.26
C LYS A 291 -6.69 -25.33 31.80
N VAL A 292 -7.71 -25.87 31.18
CA VAL A 292 -7.75 -26.12 29.73
C VAL A 292 -8.92 -25.34 29.14
N THR A 293 -8.64 -24.46 28.19
CA THR A 293 -9.67 -23.64 27.53
C THR A 293 -9.64 -23.92 26.04
N GLN A 294 -10.78 -24.24 25.47
CA GLN A 294 -10.93 -24.38 24.03
C GLN A 294 -11.88 -23.31 23.52
N LYS A 295 -11.40 -22.46 22.61
CA LYS A 295 -12.20 -21.41 21.95
C LYS A 295 -12.28 -21.72 20.46
N LYS A 296 -13.50 -21.62 19.91
CA LYS A 296 -13.72 -21.66 18.46
C LYS A 296 -13.66 -20.24 17.92
N GLY A 297 -12.92 -20.05 16.85
CA GLY A 297 -12.78 -18.77 16.18
C GLY A 297 -13.04 -18.87 14.68
N THR A 298 -13.26 -17.72 14.06
CA THR A 298 -13.37 -17.59 12.62
C THR A 298 -12.42 -16.52 12.12
N GLU A 299 -11.86 -16.72 10.94
CA GLU A 299 -10.99 -15.78 10.26
C GLU A 299 -11.63 -15.44 8.91
N ALA A 300 -12.00 -14.17 8.74
CA ALA A 300 -12.60 -13.70 7.50
C ALA A 300 -11.59 -13.71 6.35
N PRO A 301 -12.06 -13.78 5.09
CA PRO A 301 -11.20 -13.58 3.93
C PRO A 301 -10.45 -12.25 4.00
N PRO A 302 -9.25 -12.19 3.43
CA PRO A 302 -8.54 -10.91 3.30
C PRO A 302 -9.37 -9.93 2.48
N ARG A 303 -9.33 -8.64 2.85
CA ARG A 303 -10.07 -7.59 2.13
C ARG A 303 -9.63 -7.49 0.67
N LEU A 304 -10.48 -6.92 -0.18
CA LEU A 304 -10.11 -6.56 -1.54
C LEU A 304 -8.93 -5.58 -1.54
N PHE A 305 -8.33 -5.37 -2.68
CA PHE A 305 -7.20 -4.45 -2.80
C PHE A 305 -7.63 -3.00 -3.01
N ASP A 306 -7.02 -2.11 -2.24
CA ASP A 306 -6.68 -0.76 -2.64
C ASP A 306 -5.29 -0.74 -3.29
N LEU A 307 -4.84 0.41 -3.78
CA LEU A 307 -3.53 0.52 -4.43
C LEU A 307 -2.38 0.17 -3.47
N THR A 308 -2.41 0.68 -2.25
CA THR A 308 -1.34 0.48 -1.27
C THR A 308 -1.20 -0.99 -0.89
N SER A 309 -2.30 -1.66 -0.56
CA SER A 309 -2.27 -3.08 -0.20
C SER A 309 -1.84 -3.97 -1.36
N LEU A 310 -2.20 -3.62 -2.61
CA LEU A 310 -1.71 -4.32 -3.79
C LEU A 310 -0.20 -4.16 -3.96
N GLN A 311 0.32 -2.93 -3.82
CA GLN A 311 1.76 -2.65 -3.88
C GLN A 311 2.54 -3.41 -2.81
N VAL A 312 2.03 -3.42 -1.57
CA VAL A 312 2.61 -4.18 -0.45
C VAL A 312 2.67 -5.67 -0.74
N GLU A 313 1.58 -6.25 -1.24
CA GLU A 313 1.52 -7.68 -1.54
C GLU A 313 2.42 -8.07 -2.71
N CYS A 314 2.47 -7.26 -3.77
CA CYS A 314 3.38 -7.46 -4.90
C CYS A 314 4.85 -7.36 -4.49
N ASN A 315 5.19 -6.43 -3.59
CA ASN A 315 6.56 -6.31 -3.07
C ASN A 315 6.93 -7.52 -2.20
N LYS A 316 6.04 -7.96 -1.30
CA LYS A 316 6.27 -9.14 -0.43
C LYS A 316 6.46 -10.43 -1.26
N LYS A 317 5.59 -10.68 -2.24
CA LYS A 317 5.58 -11.94 -3.01
C LYS A 317 6.60 -11.97 -4.15
N PHE A 318 6.70 -10.87 -4.90
CA PHE A 318 7.45 -10.84 -6.16
C PHE A 318 8.67 -9.90 -6.11
N GLY A 319 8.80 -9.10 -5.06
CA GLY A 319 9.85 -8.07 -4.97
C GLY A 319 9.61 -6.88 -5.91
N TYR A 320 8.38 -6.69 -6.41
CA TYR A 320 8.07 -5.56 -7.28
C TYR A 320 8.05 -4.26 -6.48
N GLY A 321 8.71 -3.24 -7.01
CA GLY A 321 8.64 -1.88 -6.45
C GLY A 321 7.24 -1.28 -6.61
N ALA A 322 6.94 -0.27 -5.79
CA ALA A 322 5.65 0.40 -5.79
C ALA A 322 5.31 1.04 -7.15
N ASP A 323 6.33 1.63 -7.82
CA ASP A 323 6.18 2.25 -9.13
C ASP A 323 5.88 1.21 -10.22
N LEU A 324 6.63 0.11 -10.25
CA LEU A 324 6.38 -0.98 -11.20
C LEU A 324 4.97 -1.55 -11.01
N THR A 325 4.55 -1.79 -9.77
CA THR A 325 3.19 -2.29 -9.49
C THR A 325 2.12 -1.31 -9.99
N LEU A 326 2.32 -0.01 -9.78
CA LEU A 326 1.40 1.01 -10.28
C LEU A 326 1.33 1.02 -11.81
N GLN A 327 2.47 0.89 -12.49
CA GLN A 327 2.52 0.81 -13.96
C GLN A 327 1.78 -0.42 -14.48
N LEU A 328 2.00 -1.59 -13.86
CA LEU A 328 1.36 -2.84 -14.26
C LEU A 328 -0.16 -2.81 -14.08
N ILE A 329 -0.65 -2.35 -12.93
CA ILE A 329 -2.10 -2.26 -12.68
C ILE A 329 -2.75 -1.18 -13.55
N GLN A 330 -2.05 -0.09 -13.87
CA GLN A 330 -2.52 0.92 -14.80
C GLN A 330 -2.70 0.33 -16.21
N GLN A 331 -1.77 -0.49 -16.68
CA GLN A 331 -1.88 -1.21 -17.95
C GLN A 331 -3.06 -2.21 -17.94
N LEU A 332 -3.26 -2.94 -16.84
CA LEU A 332 -4.40 -3.86 -16.71
C LEU A 332 -5.73 -3.11 -16.77
N TYR A 333 -5.82 -1.94 -16.16
CA TYR A 333 -6.97 -1.06 -16.23
C TYR A 333 -7.21 -0.53 -17.65
N GLU A 334 -6.19 -0.03 -18.32
CA GLU A 334 -6.27 0.49 -19.69
C GLU A 334 -6.67 -0.60 -20.70
N ASN A 335 -6.25 -1.84 -20.44
CA ASN A 335 -6.69 -3.02 -21.19
C ASN A 335 -8.07 -3.56 -20.74
N LYS A 336 -8.75 -2.89 -19.83
CA LYS A 336 -10.10 -3.21 -19.35
C LYS A 336 -10.21 -4.50 -18.53
N PHE A 337 -9.10 -5.04 -18.03
CA PHE A 337 -9.09 -6.27 -17.26
C PHE A 337 -9.39 -6.04 -15.77
N THR A 338 -9.08 -4.85 -15.26
CA THR A 338 -9.34 -4.45 -13.87
C THR A 338 -10.05 -3.10 -13.80
N THR A 339 -10.62 -2.78 -12.63
CA THR A 339 -11.18 -1.46 -12.32
C THR A 339 -10.07 -0.44 -12.05
N TYR A 340 -10.44 0.82 -11.84
CA TYR A 340 -9.52 1.94 -11.64
C TYR A 340 -8.53 1.66 -10.50
N PRO A 341 -7.20 1.88 -10.72
CA PRO A 341 -6.19 1.40 -9.77
C PRO A 341 -5.86 2.37 -8.63
N ARG A 342 -6.13 3.68 -8.77
CA ARG A 342 -5.68 4.67 -7.80
C ARG A 342 -6.72 4.92 -6.73
N VAL A 343 -7.07 3.86 -6.01
CA VAL A 343 -8.13 3.84 -5.00
C VAL A 343 -7.55 3.65 -3.60
N ASP A 344 -8.25 4.18 -2.61
CA ASP A 344 -7.91 4.16 -1.18
C ASP A 344 -8.85 3.30 -0.33
N THR A 345 -9.83 2.67 -0.95
CA THR A 345 -10.79 1.78 -0.28
C THR A 345 -10.66 0.33 -0.69
N THR A 346 -10.97 -0.56 0.23
CA THR A 346 -11.02 -2.01 0.05
C THR A 346 -12.45 -2.54 -0.06
N TYR A 347 -13.44 -1.65 -0.24
CA TYR A 347 -14.86 -1.97 -0.25
C TYR A 347 -15.48 -1.82 -1.63
N LEU A 348 -16.60 -2.50 -1.83
CA LEU A 348 -17.48 -2.37 -2.99
C LEU A 348 -18.79 -1.70 -2.58
N PRO A 349 -19.44 -0.94 -3.47
CA PRO A 349 -20.78 -0.44 -3.24
C PRO A 349 -21.80 -1.59 -3.29
N ASP A 350 -22.93 -1.39 -2.63
CA ASP A 350 -23.96 -2.43 -2.49
C ASP A 350 -24.55 -2.92 -3.82
N ASP A 351 -24.66 -2.03 -4.80
CA ASP A 351 -25.15 -2.33 -6.17
C ASP A 351 -24.19 -3.18 -6.99
N MET A 352 -22.88 -3.16 -6.65
CA MET A 352 -21.89 -4.01 -7.30
C MET A 352 -22.11 -5.50 -7.01
N TYR A 353 -22.82 -5.85 -5.91
CA TYR A 353 -23.09 -7.23 -5.58
C TYR A 353 -23.80 -7.97 -6.70
N ASP A 354 -24.81 -7.35 -7.30
CA ASP A 354 -25.61 -7.96 -8.39
C ASP A 354 -24.81 -8.15 -9.68
N ARG A 355 -23.69 -7.41 -9.85
CA ARG A 355 -22.76 -7.53 -10.98
C ARG A 355 -21.69 -8.62 -10.78
N CYS A 356 -21.37 -9.00 -9.54
CA CYS A 356 -20.32 -9.98 -9.25
C CYS A 356 -20.49 -11.33 -9.95
N PRO A 357 -21.72 -11.93 -10.05
CA PRO A 357 -21.90 -13.17 -10.80
C PRO A 357 -21.51 -13.05 -12.29
N ALA A 358 -21.85 -11.93 -12.92
CA ALA A 358 -21.49 -11.68 -14.33
C ALA A 358 -19.97 -11.53 -14.51
N ILE A 359 -19.29 -10.82 -13.59
CA ILE A 359 -17.84 -10.68 -13.58
C ILE A 359 -17.17 -12.05 -13.47
N LEU A 360 -17.59 -12.89 -12.50
CA LEU A 360 -17.04 -14.24 -12.30
C LEU A 360 -17.30 -15.14 -13.52
N LYS A 361 -18.48 -15.02 -14.15
CA LYS A 361 -18.80 -15.73 -15.38
C LYS A 361 -17.89 -15.30 -16.54
N GLY A 362 -17.62 -14.01 -16.69
CA GLY A 362 -16.79 -13.46 -17.76
C GLY A 362 -15.32 -13.92 -17.69
N ILE A 363 -14.80 -14.15 -16.49
CA ILE A 363 -13.41 -14.61 -16.27
C ILE A 363 -13.31 -16.11 -15.93
N ARG A 364 -14.41 -16.86 -16.04
CA ARG A 364 -14.45 -18.27 -15.64
C ARG A 364 -13.34 -19.13 -16.25
N ASP A 365 -13.04 -18.91 -17.52
CA ASP A 365 -12.08 -19.71 -18.29
C ASP A 365 -10.62 -19.21 -18.12
N TYR A 366 -10.38 -18.24 -17.22
CA TYR A 366 -9.04 -17.78 -16.88
C TYR A 366 -8.27 -18.84 -16.08
N HIS A 367 -6.95 -18.92 -16.31
CA HIS A 367 -6.05 -19.84 -15.62
C HIS A 367 -5.12 -19.07 -14.67
N VAL A 368 -5.34 -19.21 -13.37
CA VAL A 368 -4.49 -18.66 -12.33
C VAL A 368 -3.19 -19.45 -12.29
N GLY A 369 -2.04 -18.74 -12.28
CA GLY A 369 -0.73 -19.37 -12.29
C GLY A 369 -0.46 -20.28 -13.49
N ARG A 370 -1.21 -20.16 -14.59
CA ARG A 370 -1.18 -20.98 -15.81
C ARG A 370 -1.56 -22.45 -15.64
N THR A 371 -1.74 -22.94 -14.44
CA THR A 371 -1.97 -24.37 -14.17
C THR A 371 -3.36 -24.67 -13.63
N GLN A 372 -3.96 -23.73 -12.89
CA GLN A 372 -5.25 -23.92 -12.23
C GLN A 372 -6.35 -23.10 -12.90
N PRO A 373 -7.34 -23.70 -13.54
CA PRO A 373 -8.47 -22.98 -14.11
C PRO A 373 -9.33 -22.38 -12.99
N LEU A 374 -9.75 -21.13 -13.16
CA LEU A 374 -10.60 -20.40 -12.20
C LEU A 374 -11.92 -21.14 -11.94
N THR A 375 -12.40 -21.92 -12.91
CA THR A 375 -13.58 -22.79 -12.78
C THR A 375 -13.53 -23.69 -11.56
N GLN A 376 -12.36 -24.21 -11.18
CA GLN A 376 -12.20 -25.04 -9.98
C GLN A 376 -12.46 -24.25 -8.69
N TRP A 377 -12.09 -22.97 -8.65
CA TRP A 377 -12.38 -22.11 -7.51
C TRP A 377 -13.83 -21.63 -7.48
N LEU A 378 -14.50 -21.59 -8.62
CA LEU A 378 -15.90 -21.20 -8.70
C LEU A 378 -16.86 -22.35 -8.40
N GLU A 379 -16.42 -23.60 -8.54
CA GLU A 379 -17.29 -24.78 -8.34
C GLU A 379 -17.94 -24.82 -6.95
N PRO A 380 -17.21 -24.58 -5.83
CA PRO A 380 -17.84 -24.54 -4.51
C PRO A 380 -18.87 -23.42 -4.33
N LEU A 381 -18.82 -22.37 -5.15
CA LEU A 381 -19.71 -21.21 -5.07
C LEU A 381 -21.01 -21.40 -5.90
N ARG A 382 -21.10 -22.47 -6.73
CA ARG A 382 -22.23 -22.70 -7.66
C ARG A 382 -23.53 -23.11 -6.97
N HIS A 383 -23.44 -23.70 -5.80
CA HIS A 383 -24.58 -24.31 -5.12
C HIS A 383 -25.31 -23.38 -4.14
N ALA A 384 -24.82 -22.15 -3.98
CA ALA A 384 -25.40 -21.14 -3.11
C ALA A 384 -25.25 -19.75 -3.72
N PRO A 385 -26.12 -18.79 -3.35
CA PRO A 385 -25.88 -17.38 -3.67
C PRO A 385 -24.52 -16.92 -3.15
N LEU A 386 -23.86 -16.03 -3.90
CA LEU A 386 -22.61 -15.45 -3.46
C LEU A 386 -22.79 -14.79 -2.09
N ARG A 387 -21.81 -14.96 -1.21
CA ARG A 387 -21.85 -14.36 0.12
C ARG A 387 -21.84 -12.84 0.02
N LYS A 388 -22.85 -12.16 0.56
CA LYS A 388 -22.86 -10.69 0.75
C LYS A 388 -22.43 -10.36 2.18
N SER A 389 -21.30 -9.70 2.34
CA SER A 389 -20.75 -9.33 3.66
C SER A 389 -20.57 -7.82 3.76
N LYS A 390 -20.96 -7.20 4.88
CA LYS A 390 -20.67 -5.79 5.18
C LYS A 390 -19.17 -5.49 5.29
N LYS A 391 -18.31 -6.50 5.42
CA LYS A 391 -16.85 -6.34 5.35
C LYS A 391 -16.35 -6.14 3.91
N VAL A 392 -17.20 -6.34 2.91
CA VAL A 392 -16.91 -6.22 1.47
C VAL A 392 -17.79 -5.16 0.83
N PHE A 393 -19.09 -5.16 1.12
CA PHE A 393 -20.07 -4.25 0.53
C PHE A 393 -20.54 -3.25 1.59
N ASP A 394 -20.11 -1.99 1.45
CA ASP A 394 -20.47 -0.91 2.37
C ASP A 394 -20.31 0.44 1.69
N ASN A 395 -21.45 1.06 1.32
CA ASN A 395 -21.48 2.37 0.67
C ASN A 395 -20.84 3.49 1.50
N ALA A 396 -20.90 3.39 2.84
CA ALA A 396 -20.32 4.40 3.73
C ALA A 396 -18.78 4.41 3.74
N LYS A 397 -18.15 3.36 3.19
CA LYS A 397 -16.68 3.20 3.08
C LYS A 397 -16.16 3.45 1.67
N ILE A 398 -17.02 3.94 0.77
CA ILE A 398 -16.65 4.32 -0.59
C ILE A 398 -16.50 5.84 -0.64
N THR A 399 -15.36 6.30 -1.13
CA THR A 399 -15.08 7.71 -1.40
C THR A 399 -15.36 8.03 -2.88
N ASP A 400 -14.31 8.12 -3.68
CA ASP A 400 -14.41 8.42 -5.11
C ASP A 400 -14.62 7.17 -5.96
N HIS A 401 -13.99 6.06 -5.56
CA HIS A 401 -14.00 4.77 -6.26
C HIS A 401 -14.14 3.62 -5.29
N HIS A 402 -14.43 2.44 -5.82
CA HIS A 402 -14.44 1.18 -5.08
C HIS A 402 -13.10 0.43 -5.23
N ALA A 403 -12.93 -0.65 -4.48
CA ALA A 403 -11.76 -1.52 -4.50
C ALA A 403 -11.39 -2.03 -5.91
N ILE A 404 -10.12 -2.39 -6.09
CA ILE A 404 -9.60 -2.97 -7.33
C ILE A 404 -10.13 -4.41 -7.48
N ILE A 405 -10.89 -4.66 -8.56
CA ILE A 405 -11.44 -5.97 -8.90
C ILE A 405 -11.29 -6.24 -10.40
N PRO A 406 -11.43 -7.51 -10.86
CA PRO A 406 -11.58 -7.81 -12.29
C PRO A 406 -12.86 -7.19 -12.84
N THR A 407 -12.89 -6.91 -14.15
CA THR A 407 -14.08 -6.34 -14.83
C THR A 407 -15.03 -7.37 -15.41
N GLY A 408 -14.59 -8.64 -15.51
CA GLY A 408 -15.30 -9.68 -16.25
C GLY A 408 -14.77 -9.90 -17.68
N VAL A 409 -13.88 -9.05 -18.15
CA VAL A 409 -13.19 -9.28 -19.44
C VAL A 409 -12.10 -10.32 -19.23
N LEU A 410 -12.12 -11.40 -20.04
CA LEU A 410 -11.11 -12.45 -19.99
C LEU A 410 -9.78 -11.92 -20.54
N PRO A 411 -8.70 -11.88 -19.73
CA PRO A 411 -7.43 -11.34 -20.20
C PRO A 411 -6.78 -12.22 -21.26
N GLN A 412 -6.20 -11.56 -22.26
CA GLN A 412 -5.39 -12.19 -23.30
C GLN A 412 -4.03 -11.49 -23.40
N GLY A 413 -2.98 -12.28 -23.67
CA GLY A 413 -1.65 -11.73 -23.95
C GLY A 413 -0.94 -11.09 -22.76
N LEU A 414 -1.31 -11.42 -21.51
CA LEU A 414 -0.62 -10.91 -20.32
C LEU A 414 0.84 -11.39 -20.29
N THR A 415 1.75 -10.48 -20.05
CA THR A 415 3.13 -10.81 -19.65
C THR A 415 3.13 -11.49 -18.27
N ASP A 416 4.21 -12.19 -17.92
CA ASP A 416 4.29 -12.88 -16.63
C ASP A 416 4.17 -11.92 -15.44
N VAL A 417 4.77 -10.73 -15.53
CA VAL A 417 4.68 -9.71 -14.48
C VAL A 417 3.25 -9.15 -14.34
N GLN A 418 2.54 -8.93 -15.47
CA GLN A 418 1.13 -8.51 -15.45
C GLN A 418 0.23 -9.62 -14.89
N ARG A 419 0.49 -10.87 -15.29
CA ARG A 419 -0.23 -12.05 -14.80
C ARG A 419 -0.11 -12.17 -13.28
N ASN A 420 1.09 -12.04 -12.73
CA ASN A 420 1.31 -12.10 -11.29
C ASN A 420 0.43 -11.09 -10.52
N VAL A 421 0.31 -9.86 -11.03
CA VAL A 421 -0.54 -8.83 -10.41
C VAL A 421 -2.02 -9.18 -10.58
N TYR A 422 -2.42 -9.59 -11.78
CA TYR A 422 -3.81 -9.94 -12.06
C TYR A 422 -4.27 -11.16 -11.25
N ASP A 423 -3.43 -12.19 -11.11
CA ASP A 423 -3.70 -13.37 -10.29
C ASP A 423 -3.99 -13.02 -8.83
N LEU A 424 -3.21 -12.10 -8.24
CA LEU A 424 -3.48 -11.63 -6.88
C LEU A 424 -4.86 -10.99 -6.76
N ILE A 425 -5.24 -10.18 -7.75
CA ILE A 425 -6.54 -9.48 -7.76
C ILE A 425 -7.67 -10.49 -7.88
N VAL A 426 -7.54 -11.47 -8.80
CA VAL A 426 -8.53 -12.54 -8.98
C VAL A 426 -8.68 -13.39 -7.72
N GLN A 427 -7.56 -13.80 -7.11
CA GLN A 427 -7.57 -14.59 -5.87
C GLN A 427 -8.32 -13.85 -4.74
N ARG A 428 -8.03 -12.55 -4.54
CA ARG A 428 -8.71 -11.72 -3.53
C ARG A 428 -10.19 -11.56 -3.82
N PHE A 429 -10.54 -11.32 -5.08
CA PHE A 429 -11.93 -11.15 -5.50
C PHE A 429 -12.75 -12.43 -5.32
N VAL A 430 -12.20 -13.59 -5.62
CA VAL A 430 -12.89 -14.86 -5.39
C VAL A 430 -12.98 -15.19 -3.90
N ALA A 431 -11.93 -14.91 -3.13
CA ALA A 431 -11.85 -15.25 -1.72
C ALA A 431 -12.95 -14.60 -0.87
N VAL A 432 -13.38 -13.37 -1.20
CA VAL A 432 -14.41 -12.67 -0.41
C VAL A 432 -15.79 -13.33 -0.43
N PHE A 433 -16.04 -14.24 -1.39
CA PHE A 433 -17.28 -15.01 -1.51
C PHE A 433 -17.20 -16.36 -0.81
N TYR A 434 -16.01 -16.80 -0.39
CA TYR A 434 -15.80 -18.03 0.35
C TYR A 434 -16.24 -17.87 1.83
N PRO A 435 -16.55 -18.99 2.50
CA PRO A 435 -16.80 -18.98 3.94
C PRO A 435 -15.54 -18.58 4.71
N ASP A 436 -15.75 -18.09 5.92
CA ASP A 436 -14.66 -17.82 6.85
C ASP A 436 -13.91 -19.12 7.17
N CYS A 437 -12.59 -19.05 7.31
CA CYS A 437 -11.81 -20.13 7.89
C CYS A 437 -12.23 -20.33 9.34
N ARG A 438 -12.54 -21.58 9.75
CA ARG A 438 -12.90 -21.93 11.12
C ARG A 438 -11.73 -22.65 11.79
N PHE A 439 -11.41 -22.23 12.98
CA PHE A 439 -10.34 -22.82 13.76
C PHE A 439 -10.76 -23.02 15.22
N ALA A 440 -10.06 -23.93 15.91
CA ALA A 440 -10.15 -24.09 17.35
C ALA A 440 -8.77 -23.76 17.97
N THR A 441 -8.76 -22.88 18.96
CA THR A 441 -7.57 -22.58 19.75
C THR A 441 -7.72 -23.27 21.08
N THR A 442 -6.75 -24.12 21.45
CA THR A 442 -6.65 -24.73 22.76
C THR A 442 -5.55 -24.02 23.54
N THR A 443 -5.89 -23.47 24.69
CA THR A 443 -4.94 -22.87 25.65
C THR A 443 -4.91 -23.72 26.90
N VAL A 444 -3.72 -24.10 27.31
CA VAL A 444 -3.46 -24.89 28.53
C VAL A 444 -2.64 -24.03 29.47
N ASP A 445 -3.20 -23.73 30.63
CA ASP A 445 -2.50 -23.09 31.73
C ASP A 445 -2.10 -24.17 32.74
N GLY A 446 -0.85 -24.15 33.12
CA GLY A 446 -0.29 -25.06 34.11
C GLY A 446 0.58 -24.31 35.10
N GLU A 447 1.04 -25.01 36.11
CA GLU A 447 1.86 -24.48 37.23
C GLU A 447 2.90 -25.47 37.66
N ALA A 448 4.08 -24.99 38.05
CA ALA A 448 5.09 -25.72 38.77
C ALA A 448 5.66 -24.83 39.90
N ALA A 449 5.63 -25.29 41.14
CA ALA A 449 6.09 -24.53 42.31
C ALA A 449 5.55 -23.10 42.42
N GLY A 450 4.27 -22.87 42.07
CA GLY A 450 3.63 -21.55 42.11
C GLY A 450 3.92 -20.66 40.90
N ILE A 451 4.75 -21.10 39.94
CA ILE A 451 5.06 -20.34 38.72
C ILE A 451 4.07 -20.76 37.62
N PRO A 452 3.29 -19.81 37.04
CA PRO A 452 2.33 -20.11 36.00
C PRO A 452 3.00 -20.28 34.65
N PHE A 453 2.54 -21.25 33.87
CA PHE A 453 2.98 -21.55 32.51
C PHE A 453 1.80 -21.65 31.57
N ARG A 454 2.03 -21.30 30.29
CA ARG A 454 1.02 -21.42 29.24
C ARG A 454 1.57 -22.10 27.99
N ALA A 455 0.75 -22.95 27.39
CA ALA A 455 0.92 -23.42 26.03
C ALA A 455 -0.37 -23.17 25.22
N SER A 456 -0.24 -22.80 23.96
CA SER A 456 -1.36 -22.60 23.06
C SER A 456 -1.14 -23.40 21.76
N GLY A 457 -2.24 -23.92 21.21
CA GLY A 457 -2.27 -24.57 19.91
C GLY A 457 -3.48 -24.14 19.11
N LYS A 458 -3.36 -24.09 17.79
CA LYS A 458 -4.44 -23.73 16.87
C LYS A 458 -4.61 -24.85 15.85
N VAL A 459 -5.83 -25.31 15.67
CA VAL A 459 -6.19 -26.34 14.70
C VAL A 459 -7.20 -25.75 13.73
N ILE A 460 -6.92 -25.83 12.44
CA ILE A 460 -7.88 -25.43 11.39
C ILE A 460 -8.94 -26.55 11.30
N VAL A 461 -10.20 -26.17 11.50
CA VAL A 461 -11.36 -27.09 11.43
C VAL A 461 -11.95 -27.07 10.03
N ASP A 462 -11.93 -25.90 9.39
CA ASP A 462 -12.43 -25.71 8.03
C ASP A 462 -11.59 -24.59 7.39
N GLU A 463 -10.92 -24.90 6.30
CA GLU A 463 -10.02 -23.96 5.64
C GLU A 463 -10.76 -22.76 5.04
N GLY A 464 -12.02 -22.94 4.62
CA GLY A 464 -12.79 -21.86 4.02
C GLY A 464 -12.04 -21.21 2.85
N TRP A 465 -11.88 -19.88 2.90
CA TRP A 465 -11.17 -19.11 1.86
C TRP A 465 -9.67 -19.46 1.73
N ARG A 466 -9.05 -20.07 2.74
CA ARG A 466 -7.61 -20.38 2.74
C ARG A 466 -7.21 -21.37 1.65
N VAL A 467 -8.14 -22.19 1.17
CA VAL A 467 -7.90 -23.14 0.05
C VAL A 467 -7.42 -22.43 -1.22
N LEU A 468 -7.73 -21.14 -1.38
CA LEU A 468 -7.29 -20.32 -2.51
C LEU A 468 -5.85 -19.84 -2.40
N PHE A 469 -5.23 -19.96 -1.21
CA PHE A 469 -3.87 -19.47 -0.91
C PHE A 469 -3.00 -20.65 -0.40
N PRO A 470 -2.64 -21.61 -1.28
CA PRO A 470 -1.85 -22.77 -0.87
C PRO A 470 -0.53 -22.32 -0.27
N LYS A 471 -0.13 -22.94 0.86
CA LYS A 471 1.14 -22.66 1.51
C LYS A 471 2.30 -23.02 0.59
N ALA A 472 3.32 -22.17 0.52
CA ALA A 472 4.52 -22.35 -0.28
C ALA A 472 5.33 -23.65 0.06
N ASN A 473 4.93 -24.39 1.10
CA ASN A 473 5.60 -25.61 1.53
C ASN A 473 5.11 -26.91 0.85
N ALA A 474 3.95 -26.90 0.18
CA ALA A 474 3.47 -28.08 -0.56
C ALA A 474 4.25 -28.38 -1.86
N ALA A 475 4.99 -27.39 -2.36
CA ALA A 475 5.80 -27.56 -3.58
C ALA A 475 7.15 -28.30 -3.36
N ARG A 476 7.54 -28.59 -2.09
CA ARG A 476 8.79 -29.31 -1.79
C ARG A 476 8.59 -30.80 -1.52
N GLU A 477 7.38 -31.27 -1.28
CA GLU A 477 7.11 -32.70 -1.02
C GLU A 477 6.71 -33.49 -2.26
N GLY A 478 6.40 -32.83 -3.38
CA GLY A 478 6.05 -33.49 -4.67
C GLY A 478 7.20 -33.72 -5.66
N GLY A 479 8.43 -33.37 -5.30
CA GLY A 479 9.59 -33.37 -6.20
C GLY A 479 10.70 -34.36 -5.93
N ALA A 480 10.44 -35.46 -5.21
CA ALA A 480 11.43 -36.51 -4.98
C ALA A 480 11.18 -37.71 -5.88
N ASN A 481 11.26 -37.53 -7.21
CA ASN A 481 11.55 -38.61 -8.18
C ASN A 481 11.75 -38.03 -9.58
N ALA A 482 12.94 -37.53 -9.85
CA ALA A 482 13.56 -37.52 -11.18
C ALA A 482 15.05 -37.37 -10.97
N ALA A 483 15.70 -38.51 -10.90
CA ALA A 483 17.15 -38.61 -10.87
C ALA A 483 17.71 -38.51 -12.28
N SER A 484 18.90 -37.99 -12.31
CA SER A 484 20.04 -38.41 -13.14
C SER A 484 20.41 -37.55 -14.36
N SER A 485 21.67 -37.23 -14.25
CA SER A 485 22.73 -37.06 -15.25
C SER A 485 22.96 -35.63 -15.74
N SER A 486 24.10 -35.02 -15.51
CA SER A 486 25.45 -35.34 -15.88
C SER A 486 26.45 -34.25 -15.42
N SER A 487 27.53 -34.74 -14.87
CA SER A 487 28.99 -34.48 -15.07
C SER A 487 29.58 -33.12 -14.67
N ALA A 488 30.33 -33.24 -13.62
CA ALA A 488 31.76 -32.89 -13.38
C ALA A 488 32.36 -31.61 -13.99
N ALA A 489 32.82 -30.74 -13.11
CA ALA A 489 34.21 -30.24 -13.13
C ALA A 489 34.58 -29.68 -11.75
N ALA A 490 35.76 -30.11 -11.30
CA ALA A 490 36.36 -29.81 -10.00
C ALA A 490 36.95 -28.39 -9.94
N GLY A 491 37.01 -27.81 -8.75
CA GLY A 491 37.75 -26.60 -8.42
C GLY A 491 37.80 -26.41 -6.89
N GLU A 492 38.97 -26.62 -6.34
CA GLU A 492 39.32 -26.66 -4.92
C GLU A 492 39.22 -25.30 -4.20
N GLY A 493 38.91 -25.33 -2.91
CA GLY A 493 39.57 -24.48 -1.89
C GLY A 493 38.73 -23.32 -1.36
N GLY A 494 38.28 -23.44 -0.11
CA GLY A 494 37.83 -22.30 0.67
C GLY A 494 36.93 -22.67 1.87
N ALA A 495 37.51 -22.57 3.07
CA ALA A 495 36.93 -22.94 4.36
C ALA A 495 35.47 -22.49 4.59
N ALA A 496 34.67 -23.40 5.07
CA ALA A 496 33.31 -23.18 5.51
C ALA A 496 33.25 -22.37 6.83
N PRO A 497 32.42 -21.35 6.96
CA PRO A 497 31.97 -20.88 8.26
C PRO A 497 30.79 -21.74 8.70
N GLN A 498 30.84 -22.19 9.93
CA GLN A 498 29.80 -22.97 10.62
C GLN A 498 28.44 -22.30 10.47
N ALA A 499 27.49 -23.07 9.96
CA ALA A 499 26.09 -22.72 9.91
C ALA A 499 25.54 -22.65 11.35
N GLY A 500 25.38 -21.43 11.83
CA GLY A 500 24.49 -21.14 12.95
C GLY A 500 23.08 -21.54 12.58
N ASN A 501 22.51 -22.44 13.34
CA ASN A 501 21.18 -22.99 13.25
C ASN A 501 20.14 -21.89 13.48
N ALA A 502 19.83 -21.09 12.46
CA ALA A 502 18.66 -20.23 12.45
C ALA A 502 17.44 -21.14 12.19
N GLY A 503 16.94 -21.73 13.28
CA GLY A 503 15.66 -22.39 13.31
C GLY A 503 14.60 -21.39 12.81
N ALA A 504 14.06 -21.64 11.64
CA ALA A 504 12.86 -20.98 11.17
C ALA A 504 11.82 -21.14 12.29
N GLN A 505 11.44 -20.05 12.97
CA GLN A 505 10.25 -19.98 13.80
C GLN A 505 9.08 -20.37 12.89
N ARG A 506 8.66 -21.64 12.98
CA ARG A 506 7.33 -22.03 12.56
C ARG A 506 6.39 -21.15 13.37
N SER A 507 5.56 -20.36 12.69
CA SER A 507 4.48 -19.63 13.35
C SER A 507 3.76 -20.62 14.27
N ASP A 508 3.52 -20.27 15.53
CA ASP A 508 2.75 -21.04 16.51
C ASP A 508 1.31 -21.35 16.04
N ASP A 509 0.95 -20.93 14.87
CA ASP A 509 -0.39 -20.91 14.28
C ASP A 509 -0.94 -22.28 13.87
N GLU A 510 -0.20 -23.39 13.95
CA GLU A 510 -0.71 -24.72 13.53
C GLU A 510 -0.13 -25.86 14.36
N ARG A 511 0.00 -25.67 15.66
CA ARG A 511 0.41 -26.72 16.58
C ARG A 511 -0.82 -27.39 17.19
N THR A 512 -0.99 -28.68 16.93
CA THR A 512 -1.98 -29.50 17.63
C THR A 512 -1.44 -29.86 19.00
N LEU A 513 -2.18 -29.52 20.08
CA LEU A 513 -1.86 -29.95 21.41
C LEU A 513 -2.52 -31.31 21.67
N PRO A 514 -1.83 -32.24 22.40
CA PRO A 514 -2.47 -33.46 22.90
C PRO A 514 -3.62 -33.10 23.87
N PRO A 515 -4.57 -34.00 24.08
CA PRO A 515 -5.63 -33.75 25.06
C PRO A 515 -5.05 -33.68 26.47
N PHE A 516 -5.24 -32.54 27.12
CA PHE A 516 -4.90 -32.31 28.53
C PHE A 516 -6.17 -32.30 29.37
N GLN A 517 -6.06 -32.69 30.65
CA GLN A 517 -7.15 -32.65 31.62
C GLN A 517 -6.78 -31.74 32.79
N LYS A 518 -7.76 -30.99 33.31
CA LYS A 518 -7.55 -30.18 34.53
C LYS A 518 -7.18 -31.09 35.71
N GLY A 519 -6.15 -30.72 36.46
CA GLY A 519 -5.65 -31.48 37.58
C GLY A 519 -4.65 -32.58 37.21
N GLU A 520 -4.38 -32.79 35.92
CA GLU A 520 -3.34 -33.68 35.44
C GLU A 520 -1.98 -33.19 35.92
N THR A 521 -1.17 -34.12 36.49
CA THR A 521 0.13 -33.79 37.04
C THR A 521 1.17 -34.83 36.61
N GLY A 522 2.43 -34.42 36.50
CA GLY A 522 3.50 -35.33 36.12
C GLY A 522 4.87 -34.66 36.05
N PRO A 523 5.91 -35.49 35.77
CA PRO A 523 7.27 -34.97 35.60
C PRO A 523 7.37 -34.09 34.36
N HIS A 524 8.20 -33.06 34.45
CA HIS A 524 8.48 -32.15 33.37
C HIS A 524 9.98 -31.84 33.28
N THR A 525 10.39 -31.21 32.15
CA THR A 525 11.79 -30.84 31.93
C THR A 525 11.88 -29.33 31.82
N PRO A 526 12.28 -28.61 32.89
CA PRO A 526 12.44 -27.16 32.83
C PRO A 526 13.72 -26.76 32.09
N THR A 527 13.66 -25.60 31.46
CA THR A 527 14.77 -25.02 30.69
C THR A 527 14.76 -23.50 30.82
N LEU A 528 15.93 -22.93 31.07
CA LEU A 528 16.12 -21.47 31.06
C LEU A 528 16.94 -21.09 29.85
N THR A 529 16.40 -20.22 29.02
CA THR A 529 17.06 -19.76 27.77
C THR A 529 17.31 -18.26 27.84
N GLN A 530 18.59 -17.86 27.76
CA GLN A 530 18.95 -16.47 27.60
C GLN A 530 18.65 -16.03 26.17
N LYS A 531 17.99 -14.90 26.02
CA LYS A 531 17.71 -14.21 24.74
C LYS A 531 18.13 -12.76 24.87
N GLU A 532 18.26 -12.10 23.74
CA GLU A 532 18.55 -10.67 23.66
C GLU A 532 17.44 -9.98 22.84
N THR A 533 17.17 -8.73 23.20
CA THR A 533 16.31 -7.89 22.37
C THR A 533 16.98 -7.67 21.02
N THR A 534 16.18 -7.50 19.97
CA THR A 534 16.67 -7.28 18.61
C THR A 534 16.22 -5.91 18.11
N PRO A 535 17.04 -5.21 17.32
CA PRO A 535 16.66 -3.93 16.76
C PRO A 535 15.44 -4.07 15.84
N PRO A 536 14.69 -2.99 15.59
CA PRO A 536 13.65 -2.99 14.58
C PRO A 536 14.24 -3.31 13.21
N LYS A 537 13.46 -3.95 12.35
CA LYS A 537 13.90 -4.26 10.98
C LYS A 537 13.97 -2.99 10.13
N PRO A 538 14.96 -2.88 9.22
CA PRO A 538 14.98 -1.80 8.23
C PRO A 538 13.69 -1.79 7.41
N PHE A 539 13.29 -0.63 6.91
CA PHE A 539 12.16 -0.56 6.00
C PHE A 539 12.43 -1.29 4.69
N THR A 540 11.43 -2.01 4.20
CA THR A 540 11.28 -2.38 2.79
C THR A 540 10.32 -1.39 2.14
N GLU A 541 10.18 -1.38 0.80
CA GLU A 541 9.15 -0.53 0.18
C GLU A 541 7.75 -0.87 0.71
N ALA A 542 7.45 -2.17 0.92
CA ALA A 542 6.18 -2.61 1.49
C ALA A 542 5.93 -2.05 2.90
N THR A 543 6.91 -2.16 3.79
CA THR A 543 6.75 -1.66 5.17
C THR A 543 6.78 -0.14 5.25
N LEU A 544 7.51 0.55 4.35
CA LEU A 544 7.46 2.00 4.23
C LEU A 544 6.09 2.49 3.76
N LEU A 545 5.52 1.86 2.71
CA LEU A 545 4.17 2.20 2.24
C LEU A 545 3.13 2.05 3.35
N ARG A 546 3.21 0.98 4.15
CA ARG A 546 2.33 0.81 5.33
C ARG A 546 2.58 1.87 6.40
N ALA A 547 3.84 2.19 6.67
CA ALA A 547 4.18 3.25 7.62
C ALA A 547 3.66 4.61 7.16
N MET A 548 3.77 4.95 5.86
CA MET A 548 3.17 6.15 5.29
C MET A 548 1.64 6.16 5.44
N GLU A 549 0.97 5.03 5.20
CA GLU A 549 -0.48 4.89 5.33
C GLU A 549 -0.97 5.06 6.78
N THR A 550 -0.18 4.60 7.74
CA THR A 550 -0.55 4.60 9.17
C THR A 550 0.14 5.68 10.00
N ALA A 551 0.84 6.60 9.37
CA ALA A 551 1.66 7.62 10.05
C ALA A 551 0.86 8.45 11.08
N GLY A 552 -0.41 8.72 10.81
CA GLY A 552 -1.29 9.46 11.73
C GLY A 552 -1.61 8.75 13.04
N ARG A 553 -1.43 7.43 13.13
CA ARG A 553 -1.73 6.68 14.37
C ARG A 553 -0.77 6.98 15.52
N ASN A 554 0.40 7.50 15.22
CA ASN A 554 1.45 7.82 16.20
C ASN A 554 1.47 9.30 16.59
N VAL A 555 0.49 10.09 16.16
CA VAL A 555 0.36 11.51 16.51
C VAL A 555 -0.28 11.62 17.89
N ASP A 556 0.35 12.36 18.80
CA ASP A 556 -0.14 12.53 20.18
C ASP A 556 -1.39 13.41 20.25
N ASP A 557 -1.51 14.38 19.35
CA ASP A 557 -2.67 15.26 19.22
C ASP A 557 -3.87 14.49 18.64
N GLU A 558 -4.99 14.49 19.36
CA GLU A 558 -6.15 13.68 19.04
C GLU A 558 -6.89 14.19 17.79
N GLU A 559 -6.98 15.49 17.59
CA GLU A 559 -7.64 16.11 16.44
C GLU A 559 -6.83 15.88 15.15
N LEU A 560 -5.50 16.07 15.24
CA LEU A 560 -4.58 15.77 14.14
C LEU A 560 -4.52 14.27 13.86
N ARG A 561 -4.58 13.43 14.89
CA ARG A 561 -4.64 11.95 14.73
C ARG A 561 -5.90 11.53 13.98
N GLU A 562 -7.05 12.10 14.31
CA GLU A 562 -8.32 11.81 13.63
C GLU A 562 -8.26 12.27 12.17
N ALA A 563 -7.74 13.47 11.89
CA ALA A 563 -7.56 14.00 10.54
C ALA A 563 -6.61 13.14 9.68
N MET A 564 -5.58 12.53 10.29
CA MET A 564 -4.64 11.64 9.60
C MET A 564 -5.08 10.18 9.52
N LYS A 565 -6.04 9.76 10.33
CA LYS A 565 -6.44 8.36 10.48
C LYS A 565 -6.91 7.73 9.18
N GLU A 566 -7.49 8.50 8.31
CA GLU A 566 -8.03 8.05 7.03
C GLU A 566 -7.01 8.13 5.87
N ASN A 567 -6.01 9.02 5.92
CA ASN A 567 -5.18 9.34 4.76
C ASN A 567 -3.67 9.07 4.91
N GLY A 568 -3.12 9.03 6.13
CA GLY A 568 -1.68 8.90 6.36
C GLY A 568 -0.84 10.02 5.69
N ILE A 569 0.41 9.73 5.32
CA ILE A 569 1.30 10.64 4.57
C ILE A 569 1.22 10.31 3.08
N GLY A 570 0.89 11.30 2.25
CA GLY A 570 0.75 11.12 0.81
C GLY A 570 -0.47 10.27 0.43
N ARG A 571 -1.04 10.56 -0.73
CA ARG A 571 -2.14 9.74 -1.26
C ARG A 571 -1.59 8.44 -1.87
N PRO A 572 -2.37 7.36 -1.91
CA PRO A 572 -1.96 6.10 -2.54
C PRO A 572 -1.36 6.30 -3.94
N SER A 573 -1.98 7.16 -4.76
CA SER A 573 -1.54 7.48 -6.12
C SER A 573 -0.16 8.16 -6.20
N THR A 574 0.32 8.82 -5.14
CA THR A 574 1.56 9.61 -5.14
C THR A 574 2.69 8.98 -4.35
N ARG A 575 2.42 8.04 -3.44
CA ARG A 575 3.45 7.41 -2.58
C ARG A 575 4.58 6.77 -3.40
N ALA A 576 4.24 6.04 -4.45
CA ALA A 576 5.24 5.45 -5.35
C ALA A 576 6.16 6.50 -5.98
N ALA A 577 5.59 7.60 -6.50
CA ALA A 577 6.36 8.69 -7.09
C ALA A 577 7.26 9.41 -6.07
N ILE A 578 6.83 9.54 -4.82
CA ILE A 578 7.63 10.09 -3.73
C ILE A 578 8.85 9.21 -3.46
N ILE A 579 8.66 7.89 -3.31
CA ILE A 579 9.76 6.94 -3.11
C ILE A 579 10.74 7.01 -4.30
N GLN A 580 10.24 7.03 -5.53
CA GLN A 580 11.07 7.19 -6.73
C GLN A 580 11.84 8.52 -6.75
N THR A 581 11.23 9.59 -6.25
CA THR A 581 11.90 10.88 -6.12
C THR A 581 13.07 10.81 -5.14
N LEU A 582 12.91 10.14 -4.00
CA LEU A 582 14.00 9.93 -3.04
C LEU A 582 15.16 9.14 -3.65
N TYR A 583 14.88 8.10 -4.47
CA TYR A 583 15.89 7.38 -5.24
C TYR A 583 16.60 8.28 -6.26
N LYS A 584 15.84 8.99 -7.09
CA LYS A 584 16.39 9.90 -8.13
C LYS A 584 17.25 11.02 -7.56
N ARG A 585 16.94 11.48 -6.36
CA ARG A 585 17.70 12.50 -5.64
C ARG A 585 18.93 11.92 -4.91
N GLY A 586 19.07 10.61 -4.90
CA GLY A 586 20.15 9.92 -4.20
C GLY A 586 20.07 10.03 -2.68
N TYR A 587 18.88 10.24 -2.11
CA TYR A 587 18.67 10.31 -0.67
C TYR A 587 18.50 8.93 -0.05
N ILE A 588 18.00 7.96 -0.82
CA ILE A 588 17.88 6.56 -0.41
C ILE A 588 18.44 5.64 -1.48
N ARG A 589 18.78 4.42 -1.07
CA ARG A 589 19.16 3.33 -1.96
C ARG A 589 18.52 2.03 -1.51
N LEU A 590 18.35 1.10 -2.43
CA LEU A 590 17.93 -0.26 -2.13
C LEU A 590 19.17 -1.11 -1.85
N GLN A 591 19.24 -1.72 -0.67
CA GLN A 591 20.25 -2.69 -0.31
C GLN A 591 19.59 -4.05 -0.11
N ARG A 592 19.73 -4.96 -1.08
CA ARG A 592 18.96 -6.21 -1.18
C ARG A 592 17.46 -5.93 -1.25
N LYS A 593 16.71 -6.10 -0.16
CA LYS A 593 15.27 -5.79 -0.05
C LYS A 593 14.97 -4.61 0.88
N SER A 594 16.01 -4.05 1.52
CA SER A 594 15.86 -3.00 2.52
C SER A 594 16.18 -1.62 1.94
N LEU A 595 15.46 -0.62 2.42
CA LEU A 595 15.71 0.79 2.13
C LEU A 595 16.75 1.32 3.10
N GLU A 596 17.76 1.98 2.58
CA GLU A 596 18.81 2.61 3.35
C GLU A 596 18.93 4.09 2.95
N ALA A 597 18.97 4.98 3.94
CA ALA A 597 19.29 6.37 3.70
C ALA A 597 20.78 6.52 3.36
N THR A 598 21.06 7.27 2.30
CA THR A 598 22.43 7.59 1.92
C THR A 598 23.02 8.65 2.86
N PRO A 599 24.34 8.85 2.89
CA PRO A 599 24.95 9.95 3.66
C PRO A 599 24.32 11.31 3.33
N THR A 600 23.96 11.54 2.05
CA THR A 600 23.27 12.79 1.63
C THR A 600 21.88 12.88 2.23
N GLY A 601 21.12 11.79 2.28
CA GLY A 601 19.80 11.75 2.89
C GLY A 601 19.85 11.97 4.40
N VAL A 602 20.79 11.33 5.09
CA VAL A 602 21.02 11.51 6.53
C VAL A 602 21.42 12.95 6.83
N ALA A 603 22.37 13.51 6.06
CA ALA A 603 22.81 14.89 6.23
C ALA A 603 21.66 15.87 6.02
N LEU A 604 20.82 15.66 4.99
CA LEU A 604 19.68 16.54 4.74
C LEU A 604 18.71 16.58 5.93
N ILE A 605 18.34 15.44 6.50
CA ILE A 605 17.44 15.39 7.65
C ILE A 605 18.11 16.02 8.90
N GLY A 606 19.42 15.81 9.09
CA GLY A 606 20.18 16.45 10.17
C GLY A 606 20.28 17.97 10.07
N LEU A 607 20.26 18.53 8.85
CA LEU A 607 20.28 19.98 8.60
C LEU A 607 18.92 20.65 8.86
N ILE A 608 17.82 19.90 8.78
CA ILE A 608 16.48 20.44 9.00
C ILE A 608 16.23 20.59 10.50
N GLN A 609 16.15 21.84 10.94
CA GLN A 609 15.89 22.19 12.35
C GLN A 609 14.39 22.25 12.67
N GLU A 610 13.57 22.56 11.67
CA GLU A 610 12.12 22.68 11.80
C GLU A 610 11.47 21.28 11.87
N GLU A 611 11.06 20.85 13.06
CA GLU A 611 10.44 19.54 13.27
C GLU A 611 9.21 19.32 12.38
N LEU A 612 8.40 20.36 12.12
CA LEU A 612 7.26 20.28 11.22
C LEU A 612 7.63 19.82 9.80
N LEU A 613 8.81 20.15 9.30
CA LEU A 613 9.26 19.72 7.96
C LEU A 613 9.64 18.24 7.92
N LYS A 614 9.97 17.65 9.07
CA LYS A 614 10.30 16.22 9.23
C LYS A 614 9.08 15.41 9.66
N SER A 615 8.11 16.07 10.28
CA SER A 615 6.93 15.47 10.84
C SER A 615 5.84 15.25 9.78
N CYS A 616 5.04 14.22 9.99
CA CYS A 616 3.80 13.99 9.25
C CYS A 616 2.74 15.08 9.49
N LEU A 617 2.86 15.89 10.56
CA LEU A 617 1.91 16.94 10.92
C LEU A 617 1.78 18.05 9.86
N LEU A 618 2.84 18.33 9.11
CA LEU A 618 2.78 19.31 8.02
C LEU A 618 1.81 18.89 6.90
N TYR A 619 1.56 17.59 6.76
CA TYR A 619 0.58 17.08 5.77
C TYR A 619 -0.87 17.42 6.16
N THR A 620 -1.13 17.48 7.45
CA THR A 620 -2.46 17.69 8.05
C THR A 620 -2.68 19.11 8.55
N SER A 621 -1.71 20.02 8.40
CA SER A 621 -1.95 21.43 8.72
C SER A 621 -3.23 21.90 8.02
N PRO A 622 -4.11 22.61 8.73
CA PRO A 622 -5.39 23.03 8.20
C PRO A 622 -5.22 23.71 6.86
N SER A 623 -6.13 23.38 5.96
CA SER A 623 -6.22 24.07 4.67
C SER A 623 -6.50 25.55 4.95
N PRO A 624 -6.02 26.50 4.14
CA PRO A 624 -6.40 27.92 4.26
C PRO A 624 -7.91 28.20 4.29
N ARG A 625 -8.74 27.16 4.28
CA ARG A 625 -10.19 27.22 4.42
C ARG A 625 -10.69 27.15 5.86
N ASP A 626 -9.90 26.62 6.78
CA ASP A 626 -10.25 26.54 8.20
C ASP A 626 -9.70 27.79 8.92
#